data_fb96bf69a66bceb928f466d1206a1436
#
_entry.id   fb96bf69a66bceb928f466d1206a1436
#
_cell.length_a   1.000
_cell.length_b   1.000
_cell.length_c   1.000
_cell.angle_alpha   90.00
_cell.angle_beta   90.00
_cell.angle_gamma   90.00
#
_symmetry.space_group_name_H-M   'P 1'
#
loop_
_entity.id
_entity.type
_entity.pdbx_description
1 polymer ?
#
loop_
_entity_poly.entity_id
_entity_poly.type
_entity_poly.pdbx_seq_one_letter_code
_entity_poly.pdbx_strand_id
1 'polypeptide(L)'
;MKKTLYLFSILSLFCVSNVFAQLNLPRESQRQNLSQVIGDTTVSIVYHRPNTKSRKIWGELVPFGAVWRTGANDATTFEVSNDVKINGQLLPKGKYSLHTIPGSDEWTVIFNKKWEQWGSFVYDAKDDALRVKAKPLKADFAETMWFGFENSTMNTAQVVVAWEKVKVPFTVDVGDVAGRTLAEIRKAMTNLKADDARTPGQAANWVLTMKMAANYEEAVGWLDAGIKNRETFGMLNTKARLQKELGKMPEAIMTAEKAVQVGKAATPAANTAGLEKMLAEWKAKK
;
A
#
# COMPACT_ATOMS: atom_id res chain seq x y z
N MET A 1 -22.14 -39.32 72.22
CA MET A 1 -21.83 -38.26 71.25
C MET A 1 -21.59 -38.93 69.90
N LYS A 2 -22.60 -38.90 69.03
CA LYS A 2 -22.53 -39.46 67.65
C LYS A 2 -22.16 -38.35 66.68
N LYS A 3 -21.00 -38.41 66.01
CA LYS A 3 -20.59 -37.51 64.96
C LYS A 3 -21.12 -38.00 63.63
N THR A 4 -22.05 -37.31 63.04
CA THR A 4 -22.62 -37.56 61.71
C THR A 4 -21.71 -36.90 60.67
N LEU A 5 -21.13 -37.70 59.80
CA LEU A 5 -20.26 -37.29 58.69
C LEU A 5 -21.17 -37.05 57.45
N TYR A 6 -21.29 -35.80 57.00
CA TYR A 6 -21.97 -35.46 55.74
C TYR A 6 -20.99 -35.60 54.58
N LEU A 7 -21.24 -36.55 53.73
CA LEU A 7 -20.51 -36.76 52.44
C LEU A 7 -21.14 -35.84 51.38
N PHE A 8 -20.44 -34.75 51.01
CA PHE A 8 -20.83 -33.89 49.92
C PHE A 8 -20.35 -34.54 48.61
N SER A 9 -21.30 -35.09 47.83
CA SER A 9 -21.05 -35.60 46.49
C SER A 9 -21.09 -34.46 45.50
N ILE A 10 -19.92 -34.00 45.03
CA ILE A 10 -19.80 -33.01 43.94
C ILE A 10 -20.02 -33.74 42.62
N LEU A 11 -21.22 -33.58 42.04
CA LEU A 11 -21.55 -34.05 40.69
C LEU A 11 -20.98 -33.07 39.68
N SER A 12 -19.78 -33.34 39.17
CA SER A 12 -19.15 -32.60 38.11
C SER A 12 -19.88 -32.85 36.80
N LEU A 13 -20.72 -31.88 36.37
CA LEU A 13 -21.40 -31.91 35.07
C LEU A 13 -20.34 -31.61 33.99
N PHE A 14 -19.80 -32.65 33.35
CA PHE A 14 -18.97 -32.51 32.15
C PHE A 14 -19.88 -32.08 30.98
N CYS A 15 -19.92 -30.78 30.69
CA CYS A 15 -20.43 -30.29 29.41
C CYS A 15 -19.46 -30.72 28.30
N VAL A 16 -19.78 -31.82 27.63
CA VAL A 16 -19.09 -32.23 26.39
C VAL A 16 -19.58 -31.31 25.30
N SER A 17 -18.86 -30.22 25.05
CA SER A 17 -19.03 -29.40 23.88
C SER A 17 -18.64 -30.23 22.67
N ASN A 18 -19.62 -30.66 21.87
CA ASN A 18 -19.35 -31.25 20.56
C ASN A 18 -18.74 -30.18 19.66
N VAL A 19 -17.43 -30.10 19.64
CA VAL A 19 -16.70 -29.32 18.63
C VAL A 19 -16.82 -30.10 17.32
N PHE A 20 -17.83 -29.78 16.52
CA PHE A 20 -17.87 -30.26 15.14
C PHE A 20 -16.70 -29.61 14.41
N ALA A 21 -15.63 -30.36 14.22
CA ALA A 21 -14.53 -29.96 13.35
C ALA A 21 -15.11 -29.85 11.93
N GLN A 22 -15.35 -28.63 11.45
CA GLN A 22 -15.81 -28.41 10.10
C GLN A 22 -14.70 -28.83 9.14
N LEU A 23 -14.95 -29.86 8.34
CA LEU A 23 -14.02 -30.33 7.30
C LEU A 23 -13.73 -29.20 6.33
N ASN A 24 -12.48 -28.78 6.26
CA ASN A 24 -12.03 -27.78 5.29
C ASN A 24 -11.74 -28.48 3.94
N LEU A 25 -12.77 -28.72 3.17
CA LEU A 25 -12.64 -29.36 1.86
C LEU A 25 -12.18 -28.35 0.80
N PRO A 26 -11.27 -28.76 -0.10
CA PRO A 26 -10.86 -27.93 -1.24
C PRO A 26 -12.08 -27.52 -2.07
N ARG A 27 -12.16 -26.20 -2.38
CA ARG A 27 -13.22 -25.64 -3.21
C ARG A 27 -12.72 -25.49 -4.64
N GLU A 28 -13.61 -25.69 -5.60
CA GLU A 28 -13.27 -25.53 -7.02
C GLU A 28 -12.82 -24.11 -7.36
N SER A 29 -13.57 -23.11 -6.88
CA SER A 29 -13.15 -21.70 -6.98
C SER A 29 -12.16 -21.42 -5.85
N GLN A 30 -10.87 -21.46 -6.17
CA GLN A 30 -9.80 -21.30 -5.20
C GLN A 30 -9.77 -19.89 -4.61
N ARG A 31 -9.41 -19.79 -3.34
CA ARG A 31 -9.25 -18.52 -2.65
C ARG A 31 -7.89 -17.91 -3.00
N GLN A 32 -7.90 -16.62 -3.32
CA GLN A 32 -6.68 -15.83 -3.53
C GLN A 32 -6.67 -14.60 -2.61
N ASN A 33 -5.49 -14.26 -2.12
CA ASN A 33 -5.20 -13.02 -1.45
C ASN A 33 -4.22 -12.22 -2.32
N LEU A 34 -4.56 -10.96 -2.60
CA LEU A 34 -3.76 -10.01 -3.34
C LEU A 34 -3.59 -8.76 -2.48
N SER A 35 -2.36 -8.26 -2.37
CA SER A 35 -2.09 -7.03 -1.61
C SER A 35 -1.05 -6.19 -2.33
N GLN A 36 -1.24 -4.86 -2.32
CA GLN A 36 -0.28 -3.89 -2.83
C GLN A 36 -0.20 -2.68 -1.90
N VAL A 37 1.03 -2.19 -1.72
CA VAL A 37 1.27 -0.90 -1.07
C VAL A 37 1.28 0.19 -2.15
N ILE A 38 0.45 1.22 -1.95
CA ILE A 38 0.41 2.43 -2.77
C ILE A 38 0.84 3.56 -1.84
N GLY A 39 2.03 4.12 -2.06
CA GLY A 39 2.61 5.09 -1.13
C GLY A 39 2.80 4.51 0.27
N ASP A 40 2.01 4.99 1.22
CA ASP A 40 1.98 4.57 2.63
C ASP A 40 0.73 3.73 2.98
N THR A 41 -0.07 3.38 1.99
CA THR A 41 -1.37 2.72 2.17
C THR A 41 -1.35 1.31 1.59
N THR A 42 -1.71 0.32 2.41
CA THR A 42 -1.90 -1.06 1.97
C THR A 42 -3.33 -1.27 1.51
N VAL A 43 -3.48 -1.82 0.30
CA VAL A 43 -4.76 -2.27 -0.27
C VAL A 43 -4.72 -3.78 -0.38
N SER A 44 -5.67 -4.49 0.24
CA SER A 44 -5.75 -5.96 0.22
C SER A 44 -7.10 -6.42 -0.31
N ILE A 45 -7.08 -7.44 -1.17
CA ILE A 45 -8.27 -8.03 -1.78
C ILE A 45 -8.22 -9.54 -1.54
N VAL A 46 -9.29 -10.09 -0.96
CA VAL A 46 -9.43 -11.54 -0.78
C VAL A 46 -10.69 -11.99 -1.51
N TYR A 47 -10.56 -12.98 -2.37
CA TYR A 47 -11.64 -13.41 -3.23
C TYR A 47 -11.51 -14.87 -3.65
N HIS A 48 -12.59 -15.44 -4.17
CA HIS A 48 -12.59 -16.77 -4.77
C HIS A 48 -12.73 -16.66 -6.29
N ARG A 49 -11.90 -17.42 -7.02
CA ARG A 49 -11.69 -17.32 -8.46
C ARG A 49 -12.53 -18.35 -9.22
N PRO A 50 -13.71 -18.00 -9.75
CA PRO A 50 -14.45 -18.91 -10.60
C PRO A 50 -13.84 -19.00 -12.02
N ASN A 51 -14.01 -20.17 -12.65
CA ASN A 51 -13.72 -20.41 -14.05
C ASN A 51 -14.99 -20.20 -14.91
N THR A 52 -14.81 -19.84 -16.18
CA THR A 52 -15.95 -19.71 -17.11
C THR A 52 -16.59 -21.05 -17.40
N LYS A 53 -15.80 -22.10 -17.60
CA LYS A 53 -16.27 -23.45 -17.98
C LYS A 53 -17.21 -23.42 -19.19
N SER A 54 -16.85 -22.67 -20.18
CA SER A 54 -17.63 -22.46 -21.41
C SER A 54 -19.05 -21.92 -21.18
N ARG A 55 -19.36 -21.42 -19.97
CA ARG A 55 -20.65 -20.78 -19.66
C ARG A 55 -20.67 -19.36 -20.17
N LYS A 56 -21.83 -18.88 -20.54
CA LYS A 56 -22.04 -17.46 -20.77
C LYS A 56 -22.11 -16.74 -19.42
N ILE A 57 -21.19 -15.82 -19.22
CA ILE A 57 -21.03 -15.16 -17.92
C ILE A 57 -21.98 -13.97 -17.80
N TRP A 58 -21.76 -12.96 -18.64
CA TRP A 58 -22.45 -11.69 -18.52
C TRP A 58 -23.87 -11.76 -19.07
N GLY A 59 -24.84 -11.40 -18.23
CA GLY A 59 -26.27 -11.47 -18.53
C GLY A 59 -26.92 -12.83 -18.25
N GLU A 60 -26.14 -13.89 -17.95
CA GLU A 60 -26.65 -15.22 -17.59
C GLU A 60 -26.15 -15.67 -16.21
N LEU A 61 -24.91 -16.23 -16.08
CA LEU A 61 -24.37 -16.64 -14.79
C LEU A 61 -24.28 -15.46 -13.81
N VAL A 62 -23.92 -14.30 -14.30
CA VAL A 62 -23.92 -13.03 -13.58
C VAL A 62 -24.90 -12.09 -14.30
N PRO A 63 -26.13 -11.96 -13.80
CA PRO A 63 -27.17 -11.13 -14.41
C PRO A 63 -26.79 -9.65 -14.43
N PHE A 64 -27.13 -8.93 -15.48
CA PHE A 64 -27.05 -7.48 -15.50
C PHE A 64 -28.04 -6.85 -14.53
N GLY A 65 -27.66 -5.75 -13.89
CA GLY A 65 -28.49 -5.01 -12.94
C GLY A 65 -28.62 -5.66 -11.55
N ALA A 66 -28.09 -6.86 -11.34
CA ALA A 66 -28.13 -7.55 -10.06
C ALA A 66 -26.83 -7.37 -9.26
N VAL A 67 -26.95 -7.30 -7.92
CA VAL A 67 -25.79 -7.26 -7.03
C VAL A 67 -25.08 -8.60 -7.04
N TRP A 68 -23.79 -8.58 -7.37
CA TRP A 68 -22.91 -9.74 -7.41
C TRP A 68 -21.73 -9.56 -6.45
N ARG A 69 -21.42 -10.60 -5.67
CA ARG A 69 -20.28 -10.64 -4.72
C ARG A 69 -18.88 -10.53 -5.36
N THR A 70 -18.83 -10.31 -6.65
CA THR A 70 -17.61 -10.12 -7.45
C THR A 70 -16.60 -11.26 -7.27
N GLY A 71 -17.11 -12.48 -7.37
CA GLY A 71 -16.37 -13.74 -7.18
C GLY A 71 -17.29 -14.92 -6.96
N ALA A 72 -16.76 -15.94 -6.28
CA ALA A 72 -17.49 -17.13 -5.89
C ALA A 72 -17.41 -17.36 -4.37
N ASN A 73 -18.23 -18.26 -3.82
CA ASN A 73 -18.26 -18.62 -2.39
C ASN A 73 -18.53 -17.39 -1.49
N ASP A 74 -17.59 -17.05 -0.60
CA ASP A 74 -17.67 -15.87 0.25
C ASP A 74 -17.60 -14.59 -0.61
N ALA A 75 -18.19 -13.51 -0.12
CA ALA A 75 -18.08 -12.22 -0.77
C ALA A 75 -16.60 -11.77 -0.84
N THR A 76 -16.22 -11.19 -1.96
CA THR A 76 -14.90 -10.58 -2.11
C THR A 76 -14.72 -9.49 -1.05
N THR A 77 -13.58 -9.46 -0.36
CA THR A 77 -13.26 -8.39 0.58
C THR A 77 -12.25 -7.43 0.00
N PHE A 78 -12.41 -6.16 0.35
CA PHE A 78 -11.51 -5.07 0.02
C PHE A 78 -11.15 -4.32 1.30
N GLU A 79 -9.86 -4.22 1.60
CA GLU A 79 -9.37 -3.61 2.83
C GLU A 79 -8.35 -2.54 2.52
N VAL A 80 -8.46 -1.38 3.17
CA VAL A 80 -7.53 -0.26 3.05
C VAL A 80 -7.04 0.18 4.43
N SER A 81 -5.73 0.36 4.56
CA SER A 81 -5.10 0.73 5.85
C SER A 81 -5.27 2.20 6.22
N ASN A 82 -5.55 3.07 5.25
CA ASN A 82 -5.80 4.50 5.39
C ASN A 82 -7.02 4.90 4.57
N ASP A 83 -7.55 6.11 4.82
CA ASP A 83 -8.60 6.69 3.98
C ASP A 83 -8.09 6.86 2.55
N VAL A 84 -8.91 6.48 1.57
CA VAL A 84 -8.59 6.57 0.14
C VAL A 84 -9.73 7.21 -0.64
N LYS A 85 -9.47 7.60 -1.87
CA LYS A 85 -10.53 7.94 -2.82
C LYS A 85 -10.65 6.84 -3.88
N ILE A 86 -11.86 6.38 -4.10
CA ILE A 86 -12.18 5.44 -5.17
C ILE A 86 -12.88 6.22 -6.29
N ASN A 87 -12.26 6.29 -7.47
CA ASN A 87 -12.75 7.14 -8.57
C ASN A 87 -13.08 8.57 -8.10
N GLY A 88 -12.24 9.13 -7.21
CA GLY A 88 -12.39 10.48 -6.66
C GLY A 88 -13.32 10.61 -5.44
N GLN A 89 -14.03 9.58 -5.02
CA GLN A 89 -14.95 9.59 -3.87
C GLN A 89 -14.34 8.92 -2.65
N LEU A 90 -14.49 9.54 -1.48
CA LEU A 90 -13.88 9.10 -0.22
C LEU A 90 -14.40 7.73 0.22
N LEU A 91 -13.48 6.82 0.51
CA LEU A 91 -13.70 5.57 1.22
C LEU A 91 -12.83 5.59 2.49
N PRO A 92 -13.41 5.60 3.70
CA PRO A 92 -12.64 5.54 4.95
C PRO A 92 -11.79 4.26 5.05
N LYS A 93 -10.73 4.31 5.84
CA LYS A 93 -9.96 3.11 6.21
C LYS A 93 -10.87 2.04 6.78
N GLY A 94 -10.61 0.79 6.44
CA GLY A 94 -11.42 -0.31 6.94
C GLY A 94 -11.47 -1.48 5.97
N LYS A 95 -12.26 -2.47 6.34
CA LYS A 95 -12.53 -3.67 5.56
C LYS A 95 -13.99 -3.70 5.13
N TYR A 96 -14.21 -4.01 3.86
CA TYR A 96 -15.49 -3.98 3.19
C TYR A 96 -15.70 -5.28 2.41
N SER A 97 -16.94 -5.69 2.20
CA SER A 97 -17.23 -6.58 1.09
C SER A 97 -17.30 -5.75 -0.19
N LEU A 98 -16.67 -6.25 -1.24
CA LEU A 98 -16.71 -5.66 -2.56
C LEU A 98 -17.76 -6.38 -3.40
N HIS A 99 -18.81 -5.64 -3.74
CA HIS A 99 -19.84 -6.11 -4.67
C HIS A 99 -19.80 -5.28 -5.94
N THR A 100 -20.36 -5.83 -7.01
CA THR A 100 -20.60 -5.06 -8.24
C THR A 100 -22.01 -5.28 -8.75
N ILE A 101 -22.52 -4.30 -9.48
CA ILE A 101 -23.72 -4.44 -10.31
C ILE A 101 -23.24 -4.30 -11.76
N PRO A 102 -23.10 -5.41 -12.48
CA PRO A 102 -22.75 -5.38 -13.89
C PRO A 102 -23.82 -4.72 -14.76
N GLY A 103 -23.39 -3.94 -15.72
CA GLY A 103 -24.19 -3.40 -16.80
C GLY A 103 -23.47 -3.55 -18.13
N SER A 104 -24.15 -3.32 -19.26
CA SER A 104 -23.53 -3.38 -20.59
C SER A 104 -22.45 -2.31 -20.79
N ASP A 105 -22.73 -1.10 -20.33
CA ASP A 105 -21.90 0.07 -20.62
C ASP A 105 -21.26 0.67 -19.37
N GLU A 106 -21.84 0.40 -18.22
CA GLU A 106 -21.39 0.91 -16.93
C GLU A 106 -21.68 -0.09 -15.81
N TRP A 107 -20.69 -0.30 -14.95
CA TRP A 107 -20.81 -1.06 -13.72
C TRP A 107 -20.89 -0.14 -12.51
N THR A 108 -21.57 -0.62 -11.46
CA THR A 108 -21.45 -0.01 -10.13
C THR A 108 -20.56 -0.87 -9.27
N VAL A 109 -19.50 -0.31 -8.70
CA VAL A 109 -18.62 -0.96 -7.70
C VAL A 109 -19.10 -0.49 -6.32
N ILE A 110 -19.30 -1.42 -5.40
CA ILE A 110 -19.92 -1.20 -4.09
C ILE A 110 -18.96 -1.67 -3.01
N PHE A 111 -18.73 -0.83 -2.00
CA PHE A 111 -18.00 -1.15 -0.79
C PHE A 111 -18.99 -1.17 0.38
N ASN A 112 -19.31 -2.37 0.89
CA ASN A 112 -20.31 -2.56 1.93
C ASN A 112 -19.64 -2.89 3.27
N LYS A 113 -20.10 -2.28 4.37
CA LYS A 113 -19.52 -2.42 5.72
C LYS A 113 -19.63 -3.83 6.30
N LYS A 114 -20.63 -4.60 5.87
CA LYS A 114 -20.76 -6.01 6.24
C LYS A 114 -19.88 -6.86 5.34
N TRP A 115 -18.64 -7.06 5.75
CA TRP A 115 -17.66 -7.79 4.95
C TRP A 115 -17.70 -9.31 5.15
N GLU A 116 -18.20 -9.80 6.30
CA GLU A 116 -18.37 -11.23 6.58
C GLU A 116 -19.72 -11.71 6.03
N GLN A 117 -19.75 -12.13 4.78
CA GLN A 117 -20.98 -12.68 4.22
C GLN A 117 -20.69 -13.75 3.16
N TRP A 118 -21.60 -14.73 3.11
CA TRP A 118 -21.62 -15.74 2.07
C TRP A 118 -22.47 -15.26 0.89
N GLY A 119 -21.88 -15.19 -0.30
CA GLY A 119 -22.60 -14.73 -1.48
C GLY A 119 -22.98 -13.25 -1.38
N SER A 120 -24.18 -12.93 -1.87
CA SER A 120 -24.84 -11.62 -1.73
C SER A 120 -26.21 -11.75 -1.07
N PHE A 121 -26.46 -12.86 -0.37
CA PHE A 121 -27.82 -13.18 0.13
C PHE A 121 -28.28 -12.27 1.27
N VAL A 122 -27.32 -11.75 2.06
CA VAL A 122 -27.57 -10.83 3.18
C VAL A 122 -27.12 -9.41 2.88
N TYR A 123 -26.85 -9.12 1.61
CA TYR A 123 -26.49 -7.78 1.19
C TYR A 123 -27.64 -6.81 1.44
N ASP A 124 -27.35 -5.67 2.05
CA ASP A 124 -28.28 -4.58 2.29
C ASP A 124 -27.61 -3.25 1.88
N ALA A 125 -28.27 -2.52 1.00
CA ALA A 125 -27.77 -1.25 0.47
C ALA A 125 -27.60 -0.15 1.53
N LYS A 126 -28.29 -0.26 2.67
CA LYS A 126 -28.11 0.69 3.80
C LYS A 126 -26.75 0.58 4.48
N ASP A 127 -26.08 -0.56 4.32
CA ASP A 127 -24.76 -0.80 4.87
C ASP A 127 -23.62 -0.39 3.89
N ASP A 128 -23.96 0.16 2.72
CA ASP A 128 -22.95 0.64 1.78
C ASP A 128 -22.18 1.85 2.36
N ALA A 129 -20.88 1.74 2.33
CA ALA A 129 -19.99 2.85 2.64
C ALA A 129 -19.80 3.74 1.41
N LEU A 130 -19.73 3.12 0.22
CA LEU A 130 -19.48 3.83 -1.03
C LEU A 130 -20.02 3.03 -2.23
N ARG A 131 -20.54 3.75 -3.21
CA ARG A 131 -20.83 3.25 -4.57
C ARG A 131 -20.16 4.15 -5.59
N VAL A 132 -19.41 3.56 -6.52
CA VAL A 132 -18.80 4.30 -7.63
C VAL A 132 -19.13 3.66 -8.96
N LYS A 133 -19.12 4.47 -10.01
CA LYS A 133 -19.27 4.01 -11.38
C LYS A 133 -17.93 3.62 -11.97
N ALA A 134 -17.91 2.54 -12.76
CA ALA A 134 -16.74 2.05 -13.46
C ALA A 134 -17.14 1.58 -14.86
N LYS A 135 -16.34 1.92 -15.87
CA LYS A 135 -16.60 1.55 -17.25
C LYS A 135 -15.98 0.18 -17.55
N PRO A 136 -16.77 -0.81 -18.01
CA PRO A 136 -16.22 -2.07 -18.47
C PRO A 136 -15.44 -1.85 -19.77
N LEU A 137 -14.33 -2.56 -19.91
CA LEU A 137 -13.45 -2.55 -21.07
C LEU A 137 -13.37 -3.95 -21.67
N LYS A 138 -13.20 -4.04 -22.99
CA LYS A 138 -12.82 -5.30 -23.64
C LYS A 138 -11.43 -5.72 -23.18
N ALA A 139 -11.26 -7.02 -22.96
CA ALA A 139 -9.98 -7.62 -22.55
C ALA A 139 -9.76 -8.94 -23.30
N ASP A 140 -8.54 -9.45 -23.21
CA ASP A 140 -8.26 -10.82 -23.63
C ASP A 140 -9.04 -11.82 -22.78
N PHE A 141 -9.34 -12.97 -23.36
CA PHE A 141 -10.12 -14.00 -22.68
C PHE A 141 -9.41 -14.52 -21.42
N ALA A 142 -10.06 -14.41 -20.28
CA ALA A 142 -9.62 -14.94 -19.00
C ALA A 142 -10.58 -16.06 -18.56
N GLU A 143 -10.13 -17.32 -18.64
CA GLU A 143 -10.90 -18.48 -18.17
C GLU A 143 -11.20 -18.37 -16.68
N THR A 144 -10.19 -18.01 -15.89
CA THR A 144 -10.31 -17.83 -14.43
C THR A 144 -10.40 -16.36 -14.10
N MET A 145 -11.40 -15.95 -13.33
CA MET A 145 -11.53 -14.59 -12.82
C MET A 145 -10.29 -14.20 -12.03
N TRP A 146 -9.84 -12.94 -12.19
CA TRP A 146 -8.72 -12.41 -11.42
C TRP A 146 -8.91 -10.94 -11.04
N PHE A 147 -8.30 -10.55 -9.92
CA PHE A 147 -8.02 -9.17 -9.56
C PHE A 147 -6.54 -8.86 -9.75
N GLY A 148 -6.24 -7.60 -10.07
CA GLY A 148 -4.87 -7.11 -10.19
C GLY A 148 -4.77 -5.61 -9.97
N PHE A 149 -3.53 -5.12 -9.96
CA PHE A 149 -3.22 -3.70 -9.91
C PHE A 149 -2.50 -3.31 -11.21
N GLU A 150 -2.96 -2.23 -11.84
CA GLU A 150 -2.37 -1.66 -13.06
C GLU A 150 -2.09 -0.16 -12.85
N ASN A 151 -1.26 0.43 -13.70
CA ASN A 151 -1.01 1.88 -13.76
C ASN A 151 -0.65 2.51 -12.41
N SER A 152 0.22 1.85 -11.65
CA SER A 152 0.62 2.30 -10.33
C SER A 152 1.54 3.51 -10.39
N THR A 153 1.25 4.50 -9.55
CA THR A 153 2.09 5.66 -9.25
C THR A 153 2.41 5.69 -7.75
N MET A 154 3.05 6.74 -7.27
CA MET A 154 3.24 6.91 -5.83
C MET A 154 1.93 7.10 -5.07
N ASN A 155 0.93 7.73 -5.69
CA ASN A 155 -0.32 8.13 -5.04
C ASN A 155 -1.53 7.32 -5.50
N THR A 156 -1.44 6.61 -6.61
CA THR A 156 -2.60 5.93 -7.22
C THR A 156 -2.23 4.55 -7.76
N ALA A 157 -3.23 3.67 -7.81
CA ALA A 157 -3.21 2.49 -8.66
C ALA A 157 -4.62 2.19 -9.17
N GLN A 158 -4.73 1.52 -10.31
CA GLN A 158 -5.99 0.97 -10.75
C GLN A 158 -6.14 -0.46 -10.23
N VAL A 159 -7.19 -0.72 -9.49
CA VAL A 159 -7.64 -2.09 -9.22
C VAL A 159 -8.47 -2.54 -10.41
N VAL A 160 -8.18 -3.72 -10.91
CA VAL A 160 -8.87 -4.32 -12.04
C VAL A 160 -9.48 -5.64 -11.62
N VAL A 161 -10.73 -5.86 -11.92
CA VAL A 161 -11.35 -7.21 -11.96
C VAL A 161 -11.52 -7.61 -13.41
N ALA A 162 -11.06 -8.82 -13.77
CA ALA A 162 -11.18 -9.33 -15.12
C ALA A 162 -11.69 -10.78 -15.15
N TRP A 163 -12.61 -11.05 -16.07
CA TRP A 163 -13.15 -12.37 -16.31
C TRP A 163 -13.79 -12.45 -17.70
N GLU A 164 -13.69 -13.61 -18.34
CA GLU A 164 -14.11 -13.82 -19.72
C GLU A 164 -13.40 -12.79 -20.62
N LYS A 165 -14.09 -11.91 -21.33
CA LYS A 165 -13.54 -10.85 -22.19
C LYS A 165 -13.78 -9.45 -21.67
N VAL A 166 -14.04 -9.32 -20.37
CA VAL A 166 -14.33 -8.04 -19.74
C VAL A 166 -13.35 -7.77 -18.61
N LYS A 167 -12.80 -6.55 -18.58
CA LYS A 167 -12.11 -6.01 -17.40
C LYS A 167 -12.77 -4.71 -16.94
N VAL A 168 -12.82 -4.52 -15.62
CA VAL A 168 -13.43 -3.35 -15.01
C VAL A 168 -12.40 -2.70 -14.07
N PRO A 169 -11.77 -1.60 -14.49
CA PRO A 169 -10.84 -0.84 -13.68
C PRO A 169 -11.59 0.17 -12.79
N PHE A 170 -11.07 0.38 -11.58
CA PHE A 170 -11.39 1.53 -10.76
C PHE A 170 -10.12 2.04 -10.07
N THR A 171 -9.99 3.36 -9.92
CA THR A 171 -8.79 4.00 -9.37
C THR A 171 -8.89 4.09 -7.85
N VAL A 172 -7.82 3.66 -7.18
CA VAL A 172 -7.55 3.94 -5.77
C VAL A 172 -6.53 5.06 -5.71
N ASP A 173 -6.89 6.18 -5.07
CA ASP A 173 -6.04 7.34 -4.84
C ASP A 173 -5.84 7.50 -3.33
N VAL A 174 -4.59 7.38 -2.89
CA VAL A 174 -4.21 7.47 -1.47
C VAL A 174 -3.84 8.90 -1.06
N GLY A 175 -4.01 9.87 -1.95
CA GLY A 175 -3.80 11.29 -1.70
C GLY A 175 -2.32 11.70 -1.68
N ASP A 176 -2.01 12.78 -0.98
CA ASP A 176 -0.67 13.38 -0.94
C ASP A 176 0.29 12.58 -0.05
N VAL A 177 0.87 11.53 -0.61
CA VAL A 177 1.91 10.72 0.06
C VAL A 177 3.15 11.56 0.35
N ALA A 178 3.55 12.42 -0.58
CA ALA A 178 4.74 13.23 -0.43
C ALA A 178 4.64 14.20 0.75
N GLY A 179 3.50 14.89 0.89
CA GLY A 179 3.25 15.79 2.02
C GLY A 179 3.21 15.06 3.37
N ARG A 180 2.53 13.90 3.44
CA ARG A 180 2.51 13.09 4.65
C ARG A 180 3.91 12.57 5.03
N THR A 181 4.66 12.07 4.07
CA THR A 181 6.04 11.60 4.30
C THR A 181 6.92 12.74 4.78
N LEU A 182 6.80 13.93 4.19
CA LEU A 182 7.56 15.11 4.62
C LEU A 182 7.20 15.52 6.06
N ALA A 183 5.94 15.44 6.44
CA ALA A 183 5.50 15.70 7.82
C ALA A 183 6.12 14.70 8.82
N GLU A 184 6.14 13.41 8.49
CA GLU A 184 6.80 12.39 9.32
C GLU A 184 8.32 12.58 9.39
N ILE A 185 8.97 12.97 8.30
CA ILE A 185 10.39 13.33 8.28
C ILE A 185 10.65 14.49 9.25
N ARG A 186 9.88 15.57 9.17
CA ARG A 186 10.02 16.75 10.07
C ARG A 186 9.88 16.35 11.53
N LYS A 187 8.90 15.50 11.84
CA LYS A 187 8.70 14.96 13.18
C LYS A 187 9.90 14.12 13.65
N ALA A 188 10.44 13.27 12.79
CA ALA A 188 11.65 12.49 13.08
C ALA A 188 12.87 13.39 13.31
N MET A 189 13.02 14.43 12.51
CA MET A 189 14.13 15.41 12.66
C MET A 189 14.03 16.25 13.93
N THR A 190 12.82 16.59 14.39
CA THR A 190 12.61 17.28 15.70
C THR A 190 13.03 16.40 16.88
N ASN A 191 12.88 15.08 16.75
CA ASN A 191 13.22 14.09 17.80
C ASN A 191 14.53 13.36 17.50
N LEU A 192 15.44 13.95 16.72
CA LEU A 192 16.69 13.34 16.29
C LEU A 192 17.58 13.04 17.51
N LYS A 193 17.97 11.78 17.67
CA LYS A 193 18.94 11.37 18.69
C LYS A 193 20.35 11.77 18.31
N ALA A 194 21.19 12.06 19.29
CA ALA A 194 22.56 12.51 19.08
C ALA A 194 23.44 11.46 18.35
N ASP A 195 23.12 10.19 18.45
CA ASP A 195 23.82 9.08 17.78
C ASP A 195 23.19 8.66 16.43
N ASP A 196 22.05 9.26 16.04
CA ASP A 196 21.39 8.96 14.78
C ASP A 196 22.07 9.66 13.60
N ALA A 197 22.93 8.91 12.93
CA ALA A 197 23.61 9.34 11.72
C ALA A 197 22.88 8.94 10.42
N ARG A 198 21.73 8.24 10.50
CA ARG A 198 21.00 7.73 9.33
C ARG A 198 19.85 8.63 8.91
N THR A 199 19.01 9.00 9.84
CA THR A 199 17.77 9.74 9.56
C THR A 199 17.98 11.00 8.74
N PRO A 200 18.95 11.90 9.06
CA PRO A 200 19.21 13.09 8.24
C PRO A 200 19.58 12.78 6.80
N GLY A 201 20.44 11.79 6.60
CA GLY A 201 20.87 11.37 5.26
C GLY A 201 19.74 10.77 4.43
N GLN A 202 18.93 9.92 5.03
CA GLN A 202 17.77 9.31 4.38
C GLN A 202 16.71 10.35 4.02
N ALA A 203 16.38 11.24 4.96
CA ALA A 203 15.44 12.33 4.79
C ALA A 203 15.81 13.26 3.63
N ALA A 204 17.03 13.75 3.64
CA ALA A 204 17.51 14.65 2.59
C ALA A 204 17.65 13.97 1.22
N ASN A 205 18.10 12.72 1.19
CA ASN A 205 18.16 11.96 -0.05
C ASN A 205 16.77 11.69 -0.62
N TRP A 206 15.77 11.45 0.23
CA TRP A 206 14.39 11.29 -0.23
C TRP A 206 13.85 12.59 -0.86
N VAL A 207 14.06 13.74 -0.21
CA VAL A 207 13.67 15.06 -0.75
C VAL A 207 14.35 15.33 -2.11
N LEU A 208 15.64 15.01 -2.25
CA LEU A 208 16.37 15.13 -3.50
C LEU A 208 15.81 14.20 -4.59
N THR A 209 15.54 12.94 -4.25
CA THR A 209 15.03 11.92 -5.18
C THR A 209 13.63 12.28 -5.66
N MET A 210 12.78 12.78 -4.77
CA MET A 210 11.43 13.24 -5.10
C MET A 210 11.40 14.61 -5.79
N LYS A 211 12.58 15.25 -5.99
CA LYS A 211 12.73 16.57 -6.63
C LYS A 211 11.87 17.64 -5.97
N MET A 212 11.78 17.61 -4.66
CA MET A 212 10.98 18.57 -3.86
C MET A 212 11.76 19.89 -3.69
N ALA A 213 11.88 20.66 -4.77
CA ALA A 213 12.74 21.84 -4.83
C ALA A 213 12.48 22.86 -3.70
N ALA A 214 11.23 23.05 -3.31
CA ALA A 214 10.84 23.94 -2.20
C ALA A 214 11.41 23.51 -0.84
N ASN A 215 11.90 22.26 -0.71
CA ASN A 215 12.41 21.72 0.54
C ASN A 215 13.92 21.47 0.52
N TYR A 216 14.64 21.88 -0.51
CA TYR A 216 16.08 21.62 -0.63
C TYR A 216 16.90 22.33 0.47
N GLU A 217 16.57 23.58 0.80
CA GLU A 217 17.24 24.31 1.91
C GLU A 217 16.99 23.63 3.25
N GLU A 218 15.76 23.20 3.51
CA GLU A 218 15.39 22.45 4.72
C GLU A 218 16.20 21.14 4.82
N ALA A 219 16.31 20.41 3.71
CA ALA A 219 17.06 19.15 3.62
C ALA A 219 18.57 19.37 3.84
N VAL A 220 19.16 20.47 3.36
CA VAL A 220 20.54 20.85 3.67
C VAL A 220 20.71 21.08 5.17
N GLY A 221 19.78 21.78 5.83
CA GLY A 221 19.80 21.97 7.29
C GLY A 221 19.76 20.66 8.08
N TRP A 222 18.99 19.66 7.63
CA TRP A 222 19.00 18.32 8.25
C TRP A 222 20.34 17.63 8.10
N LEU A 223 20.97 17.73 6.92
CA LEU A 223 22.32 17.18 6.72
C LEU A 223 23.36 17.87 7.59
N ASP A 224 23.28 19.19 7.76
CA ASP A 224 24.19 19.93 8.64
C ASP A 224 24.07 19.46 10.08
N ALA A 225 22.86 19.21 10.57
CA ALA A 225 22.64 18.65 11.90
C ALA A 225 23.22 17.22 12.01
N GLY A 226 23.00 16.37 11.01
CA GLY A 226 23.51 15.00 11.00
C GLY A 226 25.03 14.92 10.89
N ILE A 227 25.65 15.77 10.06
CA ILE A 227 27.11 15.85 9.86
C ILE A 227 27.83 16.29 11.15
N LYS A 228 27.20 17.15 11.97
CA LYS A 228 27.75 17.50 13.29
C LYS A 228 27.90 16.30 14.22
N ASN A 229 26.95 15.36 14.14
CA ASN A 229 26.98 14.13 14.94
C ASN A 229 27.97 13.11 14.36
N ARG A 230 27.91 12.89 13.06
CA ARG A 230 28.76 11.96 12.34
C ARG A 230 28.86 12.32 10.87
N GLU A 231 30.04 12.69 10.43
CA GLU A 231 30.30 12.98 9.03
C GLU A 231 30.41 11.67 8.24
N THR A 232 29.67 11.57 7.14
CA THR A 232 29.69 10.39 6.24
C THR A 232 29.71 10.82 4.78
N PHE A 233 30.31 9.97 3.92
CA PHE A 233 30.27 10.16 2.46
C PHE A 233 28.87 10.39 1.94
N GLY A 234 27.91 9.57 2.37
CA GLY A 234 26.53 9.63 1.88
C GLY A 234 25.85 10.99 2.16
N MET A 235 25.99 11.51 3.39
CA MET A 235 25.42 12.81 3.76
C MET A 235 26.10 13.97 3.00
N LEU A 236 27.42 13.96 2.90
CA LEU A 236 28.17 14.98 2.15
C LEU A 236 27.83 14.94 0.65
N ASN A 237 27.74 13.74 0.03
CA ASN A 237 27.35 13.59 -1.35
C ASN A 237 25.94 14.14 -1.61
N THR A 238 24.97 13.80 -0.76
CA THR A 238 23.60 14.32 -0.87
C THR A 238 23.57 15.84 -0.70
N LYS A 239 24.34 16.39 0.27
CA LYS A 239 24.44 17.84 0.50
C LYS A 239 25.02 18.57 -0.71
N ALA A 240 26.09 18.06 -1.29
CA ALA A 240 26.71 18.66 -2.49
C ALA A 240 25.72 18.71 -3.66
N ARG A 241 24.95 17.64 -3.86
CA ARG A 241 23.93 17.59 -4.91
C ARG A 241 22.79 18.58 -4.66
N LEU A 242 22.29 18.69 -3.43
CA LEU A 242 21.27 19.68 -3.06
C LEU A 242 21.79 21.12 -3.25
N GLN A 243 23.02 21.42 -2.84
CA GLN A 243 23.65 22.71 -3.04
C GLN A 243 23.74 23.07 -4.54
N LYS A 244 24.10 22.10 -5.37
CA LYS A 244 24.12 22.28 -6.84
C LYS A 244 22.71 22.61 -7.38
N GLU A 245 21.68 21.88 -6.95
CA GLU A 245 20.28 22.15 -7.37
C GLU A 245 19.78 23.51 -6.88
N LEU A 246 20.29 24.01 -5.76
CA LEU A 246 20.04 25.35 -5.23
C LEU A 246 20.85 26.46 -5.94
N GLY A 247 21.66 26.13 -6.94
CA GLY A 247 22.53 27.09 -7.64
C GLY A 247 23.79 27.50 -6.86
N LYS A 248 24.06 26.89 -5.69
CA LYS A 248 25.22 27.16 -4.82
C LYS A 248 26.44 26.35 -5.29
N MET A 249 26.91 26.65 -6.53
CA MET A 249 27.93 25.83 -7.19
C MET A 249 29.27 25.82 -6.44
N PRO A 250 29.80 26.96 -5.92
CA PRO A 250 31.05 26.95 -5.16
C PRO A 250 30.99 26.03 -3.94
N GLU A 251 29.91 26.12 -3.15
CA GLU A 251 29.68 25.28 -1.97
C GLU A 251 29.49 23.81 -2.34
N ALA A 252 28.78 23.54 -3.45
CA ALA A 252 28.61 22.19 -3.94
C ALA A 252 29.92 21.51 -4.29
N ILE A 253 30.83 22.24 -4.96
CA ILE A 253 32.18 21.75 -5.30
C ILE A 253 32.98 21.44 -4.03
N MET A 254 33.07 22.38 -3.08
CA MET A 254 33.79 22.17 -1.82
C MET A 254 33.25 20.98 -1.04
N THR A 255 31.93 20.86 -0.94
CA THR A 255 31.28 19.75 -0.23
C THR A 255 31.54 18.42 -0.93
N ALA A 256 31.54 18.39 -2.27
CA ALA A 256 31.82 17.18 -3.05
C ALA A 256 33.27 16.73 -2.91
N GLU A 257 34.24 17.66 -2.91
CA GLU A 257 35.65 17.35 -2.66
C GLU A 257 35.85 16.70 -1.29
N LYS A 258 35.22 17.28 -0.26
CA LYS A 258 35.24 16.73 1.09
C LYS A 258 34.58 15.36 1.14
N ALA A 259 33.46 15.17 0.45
CA ALA A 259 32.76 13.88 0.37
C ALA A 259 33.71 12.79 -0.21
N VAL A 260 34.42 13.09 -1.30
CA VAL A 260 35.39 12.15 -1.91
C VAL A 260 36.50 11.78 -0.92
N GLN A 261 37.07 12.74 -0.18
CA GLN A 261 38.09 12.46 0.83
C GLN A 261 37.57 11.54 1.93
N VAL A 262 36.39 11.87 2.51
CA VAL A 262 35.75 11.05 3.56
C VAL A 262 35.40 9.66 3.05
N GLY A 263 34.93 9.56 1.81
CA GLY A 263 34.56 8.27 1.20
C GLY A 263 35.78 7.37 1.00
N LYS A 264 36.91 7.90 0.52
CA LYS A 264 38.13 7.14 0.31
C LYS A 264 38.80 6.72 1.63
N ALA A 265 38.67 7.52 2.68
CA ALA A 265 39.22 7.22 4.02
C ALA A 265 38.32 6.24 4.83
N ALA A 266 37.09 5.96 4.41
CA ALA A 266 36.22 5.07 5.12
C ALA A 266 36.66 3.60 5.06
N THR A 267 36.29 2.82 6.06
CA THR A 267 36.57 1.37 6.10
C THR A 267 35.24 0.58 6.23
N PRO A 268 34.81 -0.18 5.19
CA PRO A 268 35.45 -0.19 3.85
C PRO A 268 35.28 1.14 3.10
N ALA A 269 36.15 1.39 2.13
CA ALA A 269 36.12 2.60 1.31
C ALA A 269 34.77 2.67 0.53
N ALA A 270 34.19 3.87 0.46
CA ALA A 270 32.99 4.10 -0.31
C ALA A 270 33.28 4.18 -1.82
N ASN A 271 32.34 3.82 -2.66
CA ASN A 271 32.43 4.04 -4.10
C ASN A 271 32.19 5.53 -4.40
N THR A 272 33.25 6.28 -4.68
CA THR A 272 33.21 7.72 -4.95
C THR A 272 33.18 8.07 -6.43
N ALA A 273 33.37 7.11 -7.36
CA ALA A 273 33.54 7.34 -8.79
C ALA A 273 32.41 8.19 -9.43
N GLY A 274 31.14 7.95 -9.05
CA GLY A 274 30.01 8.72 -9.56
C GLY A 274 30.10 10.21 -9.15
N LEU A 275 30.48 10.49 -7.91
CA LEU A 275 30.61 11.86 -7.43
C LEU A 275 31.85 12.55 -8.05
N GLU A 276 32.95 11.84 -8.22
CA GLU A 276 34.16 12.37 -8.87
C GLU A 276 33.88 12.80 -10.32
N LYS A 277 33.12 12.01 -11.06
CA LYS A 277 32.65 12.38 -12.41
C LYS A 277 31.82 13.67 -12.39
N MET A 278 30.80 13.74 -11.52
CA MET A 278 29.98 14.95 -11.39
C MET A 278 30.81 16.17 -10.99
N LEU A 279 31.76 16.00 -10.06
CA LEU A 279 32.66 17.07 -9.61
C LEU A 279 33.55 17.62 -10.76
N ALA A 280 34.05 16.75 -11.61
CA ALA A 280 34.82 17.16 -12.81
C ALA A 280 33.94 17.99 -13.78
N GLU A 281 32.71 17.54 -14.01
CA GLU A 281 31.74 18.28 -14.85
C GLU A 281 31.36 19.65 -14.25
N TRP A 282 31.19 19.74 -12.93
CA TRP A 282 30.88 21.01 -12.27
C TRP A 282 32.02 22.03 -12.34
N LYS A 283 33.26 21.54 -12.20
CA LYS A 283 34.48 22.40 -12.34
C LYS A 283 34.67 22.90 -13.75
N ALA A 284 34.31 22.09 -14.76
CA ALA A 284 34.46 22.48 -16.17
C ALA A 284 33.43 23.53 -16.64
N LYS A 285 32.34 23.69 -15.91
CA LYS A 285 31.25 24.66 -16.23
C LYS A 285 31.40 26.00 -15.46
N LYS A 286 32.45 26.16 -14.70
CA LYS A 286 32.79 27.35 -13.94
C LYS A 286 33.64 28.27 -14.81
#